data_63764e6aba26260aeaad94539df93def
#
_entry.id   63764e6aba26260aeaad94539df93def
#
_cell.length_a   1.000
_cell.length_b   1.000
_cell.length_c   1.000
_cell.angle_alpha   90.00
_cell.angle_beta   90.00
_cell.angle_gamma   90.00
#
_symmetry.space_group_name_H-M   'P 1'
#
loop_
_entity.id
_entity.type
_entity.pdbx_description
1 polymer ?
#
loop_
_entity_poly.entity_id
_entity_poly.type
_entity_poly.pdbx_seq_one_letter_code
_entity_poly.pdbx_strand_id
1 'polypeptide(L)'
;MVRLSAELTRRGHRVMTLKHGSHTFNLDPATTDTYRHYHEGNAERVAMVSPDKFALIERWERELSPEEIAATHFADADIVLCEGFKASRLPKIEIHRGEAHPAPLWPAPDFDASTWRVMVSDVAVAGFPGVRFDLANASWLAALADWVEHEVMR
;
A
#
# COMPACT_ATOMS: atom_id res chain seq x y z
N MET A 1 -1.70 4.93 5.33
CA MET A 1 -2.51 3.81 4.78
C MET A 1 -3.88 3.72 5.44
N VAL A 2 -4.01 3.19 6.67
CA VAL A 2 -5.30 2.89 7.34
C VAL A 2 -6.30 4.05 7.31
N ARG A 3 -5.88 5.27 7.66
CA ARG A 3 -6.78 6.44 7.68
C ARG A 3 -7.29 6.83 6.29
N LEU A 4 -6.44 6.76 5.26
CA LEU A 4 -6.85 7.07 3.89
C LEU A 4 -7.80 6.00 3.35
N SER A 5 -7.49 4.71 3.58
CA SER A 5 -8.40 3.61 3.22
C SER A 5 -9.77 3.78 3.87
N ALA A 6 -9.81 4.05 5.18
CA ALA A 6 -11.08 4.26 5.89
C ALA A 6 -11.87 5.46 5.35
N GLU A 7 -11.20 6.57 5.02
CA GLU A 7 -11.85 7.76 4.48
C GLU A 7 -12.43 7.50 3.08
N LEU A 8 -11.68 6.87 2.17
CA LEU A 8 -12.17 6.53 0.83
C LEU A 8 -13.32 5.51 0.89
N THR A 9 -13.23 4.52 1.79
CA THR A 9 -14.35 3.57 2.02
C THR A 9 -15.60 4.30 2.54
N ARG A 10 -15.45 5.25 3.47
CA ARG A 10 -16.56 6.07 3.97
C ARG A 10 -17.19 6.91 2.87
N ARG A 11 -16.44 7.30 1.84
CA ARG A 11 -16.94 8.00 0.64
C ARG A 11 -17.64 7.08 -0.36
N GLY A 12 -17.66 5.77 -0.12
CA GLY A 12 -18.37 4.78 -0.92
C GLY A 12 -17.50 4.02 -1.92
N HIS A 13 -16.19 4.21 -1.90
CA HIS A 13 -15.29 3.51 -2.80
C HIS A 13 -14.96 2.09 -2.32
N ARG A 14 -14.79 1.17 -3.26
CA ARG A 14 -14.24 -0.18 -3.01
C ARG A 14 -12.73 -0.09 -2.98
N VAL A 15 -12.20 0.01 -1.76
CA VAL A 15 -10.76 0.17 -1.51
C VAL A 15 -10.14 -1.19 -1.21
N MET A 16 -9.15 -1.57 -2.00
CA MET A 16 -8.29 -2.72 -1.72
C MET A 16 -6.91 -2.23 -1.28
N THR A 17 -6.22 -3.07 -0.51
CA THR A 17 -4.87 -2.71 -0.02
C THR A 17 -3.88 -3.80 -0.33
N LEU A 18 -2.67 -3.39 -0.73
CA LEU A 18 -1.56 -4.26 -1.05
C LEU A 18 -0.34 -3.82 -0.28
N LYS A 19 0.32 -4.75 0.42
CA LYS A 19 1.55 -4.46 1.16
C LYS A 19 2.71 -5.27 0.59
N HIS A 20 3.78 -4.59 0.21
CA HIS A 20 5.05 -5.19 -0.14
C HIS A 20 5.94 -5.32 1.11
N GLY A 21 6.38 -6.53 1.39
CA GLY A 21 7.39 -6.84 2.41
C GLY A 21 8.70 -7.23 1.76
N SER A 22 9.82 -6.73 2.26
CA SER A 22 11.16 -7.08 1.79
C SER A 22 11.65 -8.44 2.29
N HIS A 23 10.90 -9.10 3.14
CA HIS A 23 11.24 -10.38 3.76
C HIS A 23 10.09 -11.37 3.65
N THR A 24 10.43 -12.66 3.68
CA THR A 24 9.44 -13.73 3.80
C THR A 24 8.54 -13.49 5.02
N PHE A 25 7.26 -13.68 4.86
CA PHE A 25 6.28 -13.54 5.92
C PHE A 25 5.46 -14.82 6.08
N ASN A 26 4.92 -15.02 7.28
CA ASN A 26 3.94 -16.04 7.57
C ASN A 26 2.68 -15.36 8.10
N LEU A 27 1.52 -15.67 7.51
CA LEU A 27 0.23 -15.23 8.03
C LEU A 27 -0.24 -16.13 9.16
N ASP A 28 0.14 -17.42 9.11
CA ASP A 28 -0.26 -18.43 10.08
C ASP A 28 0.85 -18.73 11.08
N PRO A 29 0.49 -18.98 12.38
CA PRO A 29 1.41 -19.60 13.33
C PRO A 29 1.90 -20.97 12.86
N ALA A 30 3.14 -21.31 13.18
CA ALA A 30 3.77 -22.58 12.77
C ALA A 30 3.05 -23.85 13.29
N THR A 31 2.10 -23.72 14.19
CA THR A 31 1.34 -24.82 14.79
C THR A 31 0.02 -25.12 14.08
N THR A 32 -0.35 -24.34 13.05
CA THR A 32 -1.62 -24.53 12.33
C THR A 32 -1.52 -25.55 11.21
N ASP A 33 -2.64 -26.18 10.86
CA ASP A 33 -2.69 -27.13 9.77
C ASP A 33 -2.38 -26.47 8.42
N THR A 34 -2.86 -25.24 8.19
CA THR A 34 -2.58 -24.45 6.98
C THR A 34 -1.09 -24.16 6.82
N TYR A 35 -0.39 -23.81 7.90
CA TYR A 35 1.06 -23.66 7.91
C TYR A 35 1.76 -24.99 7.51
N ARG A 36 1.33 -26.12 8.09
CA ARG A 36 1.90 -27.43 7.79
C ARG A 36 1.61 -27.86 6.37
N HIS A 37 0.42 -27.63 5.83
CA HIS A 37 0.11 -27.91 4.44
C HIS A 37 1.04 -27.15 3.48
N TYR A 38 1.33 -25.89 3.78
CA TYR A 38 2.21 -25.06 2.96
C TYR A 38 3.68 -25.46 3.09
N HIS A 39 4.20 -25.61 4.32
CA HIS A 39 5.63 -25.80 4.56
C HIS A 39 6.06 -27.27 4.54
N GLU A 40 5.30 -28.17 5.16
CA GLU A 40 5.63 -29.59 5.24
C GLU A 40 5.04 -30.39 4.07
N GLY A 41 3.79 -30.09 3.72
CA GLY A 41 3.07 -30.73 2.61
C GLY A 41 3.46 -30.20 1.23
N ASN A 42 4.22 -29.11 1.19
CA ASN A 42 4.70 -28.44 -0.04
C ASN A 42 3.59 -28.10 -1.03
N ALA A 43 2.39 -27.78 -0.54
CA ALA A 43 1.27 -27.36 -1.38
C ALA A 43 1.60 -26.08 -2.14
N GLU A 44 1.22 -26.00 -3.42
CA GLU A 44 1.39 -24.80 -4.24
C GLU A 44 0.50 -23.65 -3.74
N ARG A 45 -0.71 -23.99 -3.31
CA ARG A 45 -1.71 -23.06 -2.77
C ARG A 45 -2.36 -23.64 -1.54
N VAL A 46 -2.58 -22.79 -0.54
CA VAL A 46 -3.34 -23.15 0.66
C VAL A 46 -4.39 -22.08 0.88
N ALA A 47 -5.64 -22.51 0.99
CA ALA A 47 -6.74 -21.61 1.31
C ALA A 47 -7.30 -21.91 2.70
N MET A 48 -7.58 -20.87 3.46
CA MET A 48 -8.34 -20.94 4.69
C MET A 48 -9.68 -20.23 4.53
N VAL A 49 -10.74 -20.91 4.90
CA VAL A 49 -12.12 -20.43 4.75
C VAL A 49 -12.81 -20.42 6.11
N SER A 50 -13.51 -19.34 6.39
CA SER A 50 -14.45 -19.20 7.51
C SER A 50 -15.76 -18.61 7.00
N PRO A 51 -16.84 -18.56 7.82
CA PRO A 51 -18.12 -17.99 7.37
C PRO A 51 -18.04 -16.53 6.88
N ASP A 52 -17.04 -15.78 7.31
CA ASP A 52 -16.87 -14.34 7.06
C ASP A 52 -15.59 -13.97 6.32
N LYS A 53 -14.67 -14.93 6.09
CA LYS A 53 -13.33 -14.65 5.54
C LYS A 53 -12.81 -15.77 4.65
N PHE A 54 -12.00 -15.33 3.70
CA PHE A 54 -11.19 -16.19 2.86
C PHE A 54 -9.75 -15.66 2.84
N ALA A 55 -8.78 -16.56 3.01
CA ALA A 55 -7.36 -16.26 2.82
C ALA A 55 -6.75 -17.29 1.87
N LEU A 56 -5.90 -16.82 0.97
CA LEU A 56 -5.13 -17.66 0.04
C LEU A 56 -3.65 -17.35 0.17
N ILE A 57 -2.84 -18.37 0.33
CA ILE A 57 -1.38 -18.30 0.25
C ILE A 57 -0.96 -19.11 -0.97
N GLU A 58 -0.17 -18.49 -1.83
CA GLU A 58 0.27 -19.05 -3.09
C GLU A 58 1.79 -18.94 -3.23
N ARG A 59 2.43 -19.96 -3.81
CA ARG A 59 3.85 -19.90 -4.18
C ARG A 59 3.99 -19.22 -5.53
N TRP A 60 4.91 -18.27 -5.60
CA TRP A 60 5.23 -17.60 -6.85
C TRP A 60 6.64 -17.98 -7.32
N GLU A 61 6.79 -18.16 -8.61
CA GLU A 61 8.09 -18.36 -9.24
C GLU A 61 8.87 -17.05 -9.38
N ARG A 62 8.16 -15.93 -9.45
CA ARG A 62 8.70 -14.57 -9.47
C ARG A 62 7.80 -13.63 -8.70
N GLU A 63 8.37 -12.54 -8.24
CA GLU A 63 7.58 -11.45 -7.69
C GLU A 63 6.73 -10.79 -8.78
N LEU A 64 5.45 -10.59 -8.50
CA LEU A 64 4.54 -9.88 -9.39
C LEU A 64 4.57 -8.38 -9.11
N SER A 65 4.38 -7.57 -10.15
CA SER A 65 4.18 -6.14 -9.98
C SER A 65 2.86 -5.82 -9.29
N PRO A 66 2.72 -4.66 -8.64
CA PRO A 66 1.46 -4.27 -8.02
C PRO A 66 0.30 -4.20 -9.04
N GLU A 67 0.58 -3.86 -10.30
CA GLU A 67 -0.38 -3.83 -11.39
C GLU A 67 -0.87 -5.23 -11.77
N GLU A 68 0.04 -6.22 -11.86
CA GLU A 68 -0.31 -7.62 -12.13
C GLU A 68 -1.16 -8.21 -11.00
N ILE A 69 -0.81 -7.91 -9.74
CA ILE A 69 -1.59 -8.36 -8.57
C ILE A 69 -2.98 -7.73 -8.58
N ALA A 70 -3.05 -6.42 -8.82
CA ALA A 70 -4.33 -5.71 -8.86
C ALA A 70 -5.24 -6.25 -9.97
N ALA A 71 -4.70 -6.48 -11.18
CA ALA A 71 -5.45 -7.03 -12.29
C ALA A 71 -5.99 -8.44 -12.01
N THR A 72 -5.23 -9.26 -11.28
CA THR A 72 -5.59 -10.66 -11.02
C THR A 72 -6.57 -10.81 -9.84
N HIS A 73 -6.35 -10.03 -8.77
CA HIS A 73 -7.03 -10.26 -7.48
C HIS A 73 -7.99 -9.15 -7.07
N PHE A 74 -7.86 -7.95 -7.65
CA PHE A 74 -8.59 -6.74 -7.25
C PHE A 74 -9.25 -6.02 -8.43
N ALA A 75 -9.64 -6.77 -9.46
CA ALA A 75 -10.24 -6.21 -10.68
C ALA A 75 -11.56 -5.44 -10.45
N ASP A 76 -12.19 -5.66 -9.30
CA ASP A 76 -13.43 -5.01 -8.88
C ASP A 76 -13.21 -3.84 -7.90
N ALA A 77 -11.94 -3.46 -7.64
CA ALA A 77 -11.62 -2.30 -6.82
C ALA A 77 -11.83 -0.99 -7.60
N ASP A 78 -12.32 0.04 -6.92
CA ASP A 78 -12.27 1.41 -7.45
C ASP A 78 -10.84 1.97 -7.31
N ILE A 79 -10.14 1.55 -6.26
CA ILE A 79 -8.74 1.92 -6.02
C ILE A 79 -8.00 0.84 -5.22
N VAL A 80 -6.73 0.61 -5.59
CA VAL A 80 -5.80 -0.22 -4.82
C VAL A 80 -4.73 0.66 -4.19
N LEU A 81 -4.69 0.70 -2.86
CA LEU A 81 -3.67 1.41 -2.11
C LEU A 81 -2.50 0.46 -1.82
N CYS A 82 -1.33 0.79 -2.34
CA CYS A 82 -0.12 -0.01 -2.17
C CYS A 82 0.78 0.58 -1.07
N GLU A 83 1.24 -0.24 -0.14
CA GLU A 83 2.26 0.11 0.84
C GLU A 83 3.60 -0.55 0.47
N GLY A 84 4.67 0.21 0.46
CA GLY A 84 5.96 -0.26 -0.07
C GLY A 84 6.09 0.01 -1.57
N PHE A 85 6.49 -0.98 -2.35
CA PHE A 85 6.66 -0.89 -3.80
C PHE A 85 7.41 0.36 -4.28
N LYS A 86 8.47 0.76 -3.57
CA LYS A 86 9.20 2.02 -3.80
C LYS A 86 9.76 2.12 -5.21
N ALA A 87 10.16 0.99 -5.81
CA ALA A 87 10.69 0.90 -7.16
C ALA A 87 9.62 0.95 -8.27
N SER A 88 8.32 0.80 -7.95
CA SER A 88 7.26 0.86 -8.95
C SER A 88 7.13 2.25 -9.57
N ARG A 89 6.47 2.33 -10.73
CA ARG A 89 6.16 3.61 -11.39
C ARG A 89 4.82 4.21 -10.96
N LEU A 90 4.13 3.59 -10.02
CA LEU A 90 2.88 4.11 -9.49
C LEU A 90 3.08 5.49 -8.83
N PRO A 91 2.08 6.38 -8.90
CA PRO A 91 2.13 7.66 -8.19
C PRO A 91 2.26 7.43 -6.69
N LYS A 92 3.17 8.17 -6.06
CA LYS A 92 3.53 7.99 -4.65
C LYS A 92 3.07 9.15 -3.79
N ILE A 93 2.57 8.77 -2.62
CA ILE A 93 2.28 9.66 -1.50
C ILE A 93 3.29 9.33 -0.41
N GLU A 94 4.12 10.28 -0.03
CA GLU A 94 5.02 10.11 1.10
C GLU A 94 4.43 10.74 2.36
N ILE A 95 4.48 10.00 3.45
CA ILE A 95 4.15 10.50 4.79
C ILE A 95 5.46 10.66 5.54
N HIS A 96 5.88 11.88 5.77
CA HIS A 96 7.11 12.20 6.48
C HIS A 96 6.82 12.91 7.81
N ARG A 97 7.46 12.44 8.88
CA ARG A 97 7.44 13.08 10.19
C ARG A 97 8.87 13.36 10.63
N GLY A 98 9.18 14.63 10.85
CA GLY A 98 10.54 15.06 11.22
C GLY A 98 11.06 14.43 12.50
N GLU A 99 10.19 14.14 13.46
CA GLU A 99 10.56 13.44 14.71
C GLU A 99 10.95 11.97 14.46
N ALA A 100 10.32 11.30 13.49
CA ALA A 100 10.59 9.88 13.20
C ALA A 100 11.82 9.71 12.29
N HIS A 101 12.01 10.61 11.34
CA HIS A 101 13.09 10.56 10.37
C HIS A 101 13.64 11.96 10.10
N PRO A 102 14.98 12.15 10.13
CA PRO A 102 15.59 13.48 9.93
C PRO A 102 15.40 14.04 8.52
N ALA A 103 15.14 13.18 7.54
CA ALA A 103 14.89 13.57 6.14
C ALA A 103 13.80 12.67 5.53
N PRO A 104 13.03 13.20 4.56
CA PRO A 104 12.11 12.39 3.76
C PRO A 104 12.88 11.40 2.88
N LEU A 105 12.19 10.41 2.38
CA LEU A 105 12.74 9.51 1.38
C LEU A 105 12.98 10.23 0.05
N TRP A 106 12.09 11.15 -0.32
CA TRP A 106 12.27 11.98 -1.51
C TRP A 106 13.32 13.11 -1.28
N PRO A 107 14.19 13.42 -2.26
CA PRO A 107 14.43 12.68 -3.50
C PRO A 107 15.35 11.48 -3.25
N ALA A 108 14.85 10.27 -3.46
CA ALA A 108 15.64 9.07 -3.29
C ALA A 108 16.46 8.79 -4.57
N PRO A 109 17.79 8.70 -4.49
CA PRO A 109 18.64 8.55 -5.69
C PRO A 109 18.41 7.23 -6.43
N ASP A 110 17.92 6.20 -5.72
CA ASP A 110 17.71 4.86 -6.26
C ASP A 110 16.32 4.67 -6.90
N PHE A 111 15.46 5.70 -6.85
CA PHE A 111 14.09 5.62 -7.34
C PHE A 111 13.75 6.80 -8.25
N ASP A 112 12.77 6.60 -9.14
CA ASP A 112 12.28 7.68 -10.00
C ASP A 112 11.52 8.74 -9.18
N ALA A 113 12.19 9.84 -8.88
CA ALA A 113 11.66 10.94 -8.07
C ALA A 113 10.39 11.58 -8.68
N SER A 114 10.16 11.44 -10.00
CA SER A 114 8.97 11.99 -10.66
C SER A 114 7.67 11.28 -10.28
N THR A 115 7.77 10.09 -9.70
CA THR A 115 6.61 9.33 -9.21
C THR A 115 6.05 9.85 -7.89
N TRP A 116 6.81 10.65 -7.13
CA TRP A 116 6.31 11.30 -5.90
C TRP A 116 5.41 12.47 -6.24
N ARG A 117 4.13 12.31 -6.03
CA ARG A 117 3.11 13.30 -6.38
C ARG A 117 2.64 14.11 -5.18
N VAL A 118 2.69 13.52 -4.00
CA VAL A 118 2.22 14.13 -2.75
C VAL A 118 3.20 13.91 -1.61
N MET A 119 3.41 14.96 -0.82
CA MET A 119 4.10 14.93 0.47
C MET A 119 3.13 15.33 1.57
N VAL A 120 2.95 14.47 2.56
CA VAL A 120 2.23 14.79 3.80
C VAL A 120 3.23 14.85 4.93
N SER A 121 3.44 16.01 5.55
CA SER A 121 4.53 16.19 6.53
C SER A 121 4.16 17.19 7.62
N ASP A 122 4.74 17.02 8.80
CA ASP A 122 4.70 17.97 9.91
C ASP A 122 5.83 19.01 9.87
N VAL A 123 6.74 18.87 8.91
CA VAL A 123 7.84 19.79 8.68
C VAL A 123 7.92 20.22 7.21
N ALA A 124 8.54 21.37 6.98
CA ALA A 124 8.75 21.85 5.62
C ALA A 124 9.74 20.97 4.86
N VAL A 125 9.34 20.48 3.68
CA VAL A 125 10.21 19.73 2.78
C VAL A 125 10.56 20.63 1.59
N ALA A 126 11.79 21.17 1.59
CA ALA A 126 12.23 22.09 0.56
C ALA A 126 12.37 21.41 -0.80
N GLY A 127 12.04 22.12 -1.88
CA GLY A 127 12.24 21.66 -3.26
C GLY A 127 11.26 20.58 -3.75
N PHE A 128 10.37 20.05 -2.92
CA PHE A 128 9.39 19.05 -3.38
C PHE A 128 8.42 19.68 -4.41
N PRO A 129 8.32 19.10 -5.62
CA PRO A 129 7.60 19.74 -6.72
C PRO A 129 6.08 19.45 -6.71
N GLY A 130 5.64 18.43 -5.97
CA GLY A 130 4.25 17.97 -5.94
C GLY A 130 3.38 18.72 -4.92
N VAL A 131 2.21 18.16 -4.68
CA VAL A 131 1.24 18.70 -3.70
C VAL A 131 1.73 18.41 -2.28
N ARG A 132 1.49 19.36 -1.36
CA ARG A 132 1.88 19.24 0.05
C ARG A 132 0.67 19.40 0.95
N PHE A 133 0.60 18.53 1.94
CA PHE A 133 -0.37 18.61 3.03
C PHE A 133 0.37 18.65 4.37
N ASP A 134 -0.06 19.55 5.24
CA ASP A 134 0.48 19.68 6.59
C ASP A 134 -0.24 18.69 7.52
N LEU A 135 0.51 17.80 8.15
CA LEU A 135 -0.02 16.82 9.12
C LEU A 135 -0.65 17.48 10.35
N ALA A 136 -0.24 18.71 10.70
CA ALA A 136 -0.81 19.47 11.81
C ALA A 136 -2.21 20.05 11.46
N ASN A 137 -2.55 20.18 10.18
CA ASN A 137 -3.85 20.64 9.75
C ASN A 137 -4.89 19.53 9.88
N ALA A 138 -5.94 19.71 10.68
CA ALA A 138 -6.98 18.70 10.91
C ALA A 138 -7.68 18.20 9.62
N SER A 139 -7.70 19.01 8.55
CA SER A 139 -8.35 18.68 7.27
C SER A 139 -7.43 17.95 6.27
N TRP A 140 -6.17 17.71 6.60
CA TRP A 140 -5.20 17.13 5.64
C TRP A 140 -5.67 15.81 5.02
N LEU A 141 -6.34 14.97 5.81
CA LEU A 141 -6.79 13.65 5.34
C LEU A 141 -7.93 13.79 4.32
N ALA A 142 -8.90 14.67 4.58
CA ALA A 142 -9.99 14.94 3.65
C ALA A 142 -9.45 15.53 2.34
N ALA A 143 -8.56 16.52 2.43
CA ALA A 143 -7.93 17.13 1.26
C ALA A 143 -7.06 16.14 0.46
N LEU A 144 -6.37 15.22 1.14
CA LEU A 144 -5.65 14.14 0.47
C LEU A 144 -6.59 13.19 -0.26
N ALA A 145 -7.72 12.83 0.37
CA ALA A 145 -8.72 11.97 -0.28
C ALA A 145 -9.33 12.66 -1.50
N ASP A 146 -9.66 13.96 -1.42
CA ASP A 146 -10.12 14.78 -2.56
C ASP A 146 -9.10 14.76 -3.71
N TRP A 147 -7.81 14.88 -3.38
CA TRP A 147 -6.74 14.82 -4.37
C TRP A 147 -6.67 13.43 -5.03
N VAL A 148 -6.78 12.33 -4.25
CA VAL A 148 -6.76 10.96 -4.78
C VAL A 148 -7.94 10.74 -5.72
N GLU A 149 -9.15 11.11 -5.34
CA GLU A 149 -10.34 10.98 -6.20
C GLU A 149 -10.19 11.76 -7.51
N HIS A 150 -9.59 12.93 -7.44
CA HIS A 150 -9.49 13.82 -8.60
C HIS A 150 -8.33 13.47 -9.54
N GLU A 151 -7.18 13.03 -9.03
CA GLU A 151 -5.95 12.85 -9.79
C GLU A 151 -5.62 11.38 -10.10
N VAL A 152 -6.16 10.43 -9.34
CA VAL A 152 -5.81 9.01 -9.45
C VAL A 152 -6.97 8.15 -9.93
N MET A 153 -8.20 8.46 -9.52
CA MET A 153 -9.38 7.62 -9.79
C MET A 153 -10.19 8.05 -11.03
N ARG A 154 -9.67 8.92 -11.86
CA ARG A 154 -10.32 9.38 -13.10
C ARG A 154 -10.24 8.37 -14.22
#